data_5f14a8b76c73411d8f4ac6bf09fc41aa
#
_entry.id   5f14a8b76c73411d8f4ac6bf09fc41aa
#
_cell.length_a   1.000
_cell.length_b   1.000
_cell.length_c   1.000
_cell.angle_alpha   90.00
_cell.angle_beta   90.00
_cell.angle_gamma   90.00
#
_symmetry.space_group_name_H-M   'P 1'
#
loop_
_entity.id
_entity.type
_entity.pdbx_description
1 polymer ?
#
loop_
_entity_poly.entity_id
_entity_poly.type
_entity_poly.pdbx_seq_one_letter_code
_entity_poly.pdbx_strand_id
1 'polypeptide(L)'
;MSPLPRFLVWLSRIHKCQGVGIQSPTDFDFVRTVVNEHSAYYAYDALQSDNWMRRKLGELYFRVTNWRQPTTILTHNYQPWFQAGCRSAHIVSNLGDEALQLAHIEIEQHQQLEQLYAHCNQQSVIIVEGIWRVWQIWHAIEHDTRTGTTFDLYYCGIVFCDTQRYKHNYRINF
;
A
#
# COMPACT_ATOMS: atom_id res chain seq x y z
N MET A 1 13.81 -15.59 2.14
CA MET A 1 13.04 -16.45 1.21
C MET A 1 12.90 -15.73 -0.12
N SER A 2 12.99 -16.44 -1.25
CA SER A 2 12.66 -15.84 -2.56
C SER A 2 11.13 -15.81 -2.75
N PRO A 3 10.57 -14.81 -3.46
CA PRO A 3 9.14 -14.81 -3.75
C PRO A 3 8.78 -16.02 -4.61
N LEU A 4 7.56 -16.51 -4.44
CA LEU A 4 7.01 -17.53 -5.35
C LEU A 4 7.07 -17.03 -6.80
N PRO A 5 7.24 -17.93 -7.78
CA PRO A 5 7.14 -17.55 -9.18
C PRO A 5 5.82 -16.78 -9.45
N ARG A 6 5.91 -15.67 -10.20
CA ARG A 6 4.79 -14.76 -10.49
C ARG A 6 3.52 -15.49 -10.95
N PHE A 7 3.69 -16.48 -11.82
CA PHE A 7 2.57 -17.27 -12.34
C PHE A 7 1.84 -18.02 -11.21
N LEU A 8 2.56 -18.59 -10.24
CA LEU A 8 1.95 -19.32 -9.12
C LEU A 8 1.20 -18.36 -8.18
N VAL A 9 1.76 -17.17 -7.93
CA VAL A 9 1.06 -16.13 -7.14
C VAL A 9 -0.22 -15.73 -7.84
N TRP A 10 -0.15 -15.41 -9.13
CA TRP A 10 -1.31 -15.02 -9.93
C TRP A 10 -2.37 -16.14 -9.96
N LEU A 11 -1.96 -17.37 -10.20
CA LEU A 11 -2.87 -18.52 -10.26
C LEU A 11 -3.57 -18.76 -8.91
N SER A 12 -2.85 -18.62 -7.79
CA SER A 12 -3.43 -18.81 -6.45
C SER A 12 -4.46 -17.75 -6.08
N ARG A 13 -4.48 -16.62 -6.78
CA ARG A 13 -5.34 -15.45 -6.53
C ARG A 13 -6.28 -15.12 -7.70
N ILE A 14 -6.40 -16.00 -8.69
CA ILE A 14 -7.17 -15.73 -9.92
C ILE A 14 -8.64 -15.37 -9.63
N HIS A 15 -9.23 -15.96 -8.60
CA HIS A 15 -10.60 -15.65 -8.17
C HIS A 15 -10.75 -14.31 -7.42
N LYS A 16 -9.65 -13.60 -7.18
CA LYS A 16 -9.59 -12.33 -6.48
C LYS A 16 -9.17 -11.17 -7.39
N CYS A 17 -9.31 -11.37 -8.70
CA CYS A 17 -9.05 -10.33 -9.68
C CYS A 17 -10.11 -9.23 -9.63
N GLN A 18 -9.70 -7.99 -9.89
CA GLN A 18 -10.60 -6.85 -10.11
C GLN A 18 -11.63 -6.59 -9.00
N GLY A 19 -11.34 -7.00 -7.76
CA GLY A 19 -12.23 -6.74 -6.64
C GLY A 19 -13.44 -7.68 -6.52
N VAL A 20 -13.41 -8.84 -7.18
CA VAL A 20 -14.47 -9.85 -7.02
C VAL A 20 -14.64 -10.23 -5.55
N GLY A 21 -15.88 -10.08 -5.04
CA GLY A 21 -16.25 -10.36 -3.65
C GLY A 21 -16.13 -9.17 -2.71
N ILE A 22 -15.74 -7.99 -3.17
CA ILE A 22 -15.79 -6.75 -2.40
C ILE A 22 -17.21 -6.18 -2.45
N GLN A 23 -17.86 -6.08 -1.29
CA GLN A 23 -19.22 -5.53 -1.18
C GLN A 23 -19.24 -4.03 -0.89
N SER A 24 -18.19 -3.48 -0.29
CA SER A 24 -18.06 -2.06 -0.04
C SER A 24 -17.80 -1.30 -1.35
N PRO A 25 -18.67 -0.35 -1.75
CA PRO A 25 -18.47 0.41 -2.99
C PRO A 25 -17.16 1.18 -3.03
N THR A 26 -16.77 1.81 -1.91
CA THR A 26 -15.53 2.58 -1.81
C THR A 26 -14.28 1.68 -1.89
N ASP A 27 -14.31 0.49 -1.28
CA ASP A 27 -13.20 -0.45 -1.33
C ASP A 27 -13.08 -1.07 -2.73
N PHE A 28 -14.23 -1.36 -3.36
CA PHE A 28 -14.29 -1.83 -4.74
C PHE A 28 -13.71 -0.77 -5.71
N ASP A 29 -14.12 0.49 -5.54
CA ASP A 29 -13.61 1.60 -6.35
C ASP A 29 -12.10 1.76 -6.19
N PHE A 30 -11.60 1.74 -4.96
CA PHE A 30 -10.14 1.78 -4.69
C PHE A 30 -9.40 0.64 -5.40
N VAL A 31 -9.88 -0.59 -5.31
CA VAL A 31 -9.24 -1.72 -5.99
C VAL A 31 -9.26 -1.54 -7.50
N ARG A 32 -10.36 -1.07 -8.06
CA ARG A 32 -10.52 -0.91 -9.51
C ARG A 32 -9.70 0.25 -10.06
N THR A 33 -9.72 1.41 -9.39
CA THR A 33 -9.17 2.67 -9.93
C THR A 33 -7.76 2.97 -9.45
N VAL A 34 -7.28 2.28 -8.41
CA VAL A 34 -5.92 2.49 -7.88
C VAL A 34 -5.09 1.22 -7.99
N VAL A 35 -5.56 0.10 -7.44
CA VAL A 35 -4.77 -1.14 -7.40
C VAL A 35 -4.62 -1.73 -8.81
N ASN A 36 -5.74 -1.90 -9.52
CA ASN A 36 -5.80 -2.53 -10.85
C ASN A 36 -5.89 -1.51 -12.00
N GLU A 37 -5.48 -0.28 -11.76
CA GLU A 37 -5.36 0.74 -12.80
C GLU A 37 -4.17 0.40 -13.73
N HIS A 38 -4.41 0.43 -15.04
CA HIS A 38 -3.44 0.09 -16.08
C HIS A 38 -3.14 1.24 -17.04
N SER A 39 -3.64 2.45 -16.77
CA SER A 39 -3.35 3.61 -17.60
C SER A 39 -1.87 3.93 -17.62
N ALA A 40 -1.36 4.30 -18.78
CA ALA A 40 0.01 4.78 -18.94
C ALA A 40 0.10 6.22 -18.43
N TYR A 41 0.86 6.42 -17.37
CA TYR A 41 1.19 7.75 -16.87
C TYR A 41 2.56 8.19 -17.36
N TYR A 42 2.73 9.46 -17.74
CA TYR A 42 4.03 10.01 -18.18
C TYR A 42 5.16 9.80 -17.17
N ALA A 43 4.81 9.76 -15.87
CA ALA A 43 5.78 9.49 -14.80
C ALA A 43 6.42 8.09 -14.93
N TYR A 44 5.73 7.12 -15.49
CA TYR A 44 6.25 5.75 -15.61
C TYR A 44 7.44 5.64 -16.56
N ASP A 45 7.42 6.43 -17.64
CA ASP A 45 8.53 6.46 -18.61
C ASP A 45 9.80 7.08 -17.99
N ALA A 46 9.62 8.08 -17.12
CA ALA A 46 10.72 8.76 -16.45
C ALA A 46 11.30 7.97 -15.26
N LEU A 47 10.50 7.08 -14.64
CA LEU A 47 10.84 6.34 -13.43
C LEU A 47 11.05 4.84 -13.68
N GLN A 48 11.50 4.47 -14.86
CA GLN A 48 11.74 3.07 -15.22
C GLN A 48 12.74 2.39 -14.28
N SER A 49 12.52 1.11 -14.05
CA SER A 49 13.43 0.23 -13.32
C SER A 49 13.53 -1.11 -14.05
N ASP A 50 14.75 -1.62 -14.20
CA ASP A 50 15.00 -2.95 -14.76
C ASP A 50 14.44 -4.07 -13.87
N ASN A 51 14.31 -3.81 -12.57
CA ASN A 51 13.68 -4.72 -11.65
C ASN A 51 12.16 -4.64 -11.78
N TRP A 52 11.56 -5.70 -12.29
CA TRP A 52 10.12 -5.80 -12.50
C TRP A 52 9.30 -5.52 -11.23
N MET A 53 9.70 -6.07 -10.08
CA MET A 53 8.97 -5.90 -8.82
C MET A 53 9.04 -4.43 -8.37
N ARG A 54 10.24 -3.84 -8.43
CA ARG A 54 10.45 -2.44 -8.08
C ARG A 54 9.62 -1.50 -8.95
N ARG A 55 9.55 -1.77 -10.25
CA ARG A 55 8.71 -1.00 -11.17
C ARG A 55 7.24 -1.15 -10.83
N LYS A 56 6.74 -2.38 -10.71
CA LYS A 56 5.33 -2.66 -10.40
C LYS A 56 4.88 -2.02 -9.09
N LEU A 57 5.68 -2.12 -8.03
CA LEU A 57 5.40 -1.49 -6.75
C LEU A 57 5.48 0.03 -6.84
N GLY A 58 6.48 0.57 -7.52
CA GLY A 58 6.60 2.02 -7.75
C GLY A 58 5.37 2.61 -8.45
N GLU A 59 4.89 1.96 -9.53
CA GLU A 59 3.66 2.34 -10.22
C GLU A 59 2.44 2.33 -9.30
N LEU A 60 2.32 1.33 -8.42
CA LEU A 60 1.26 1.28 -7.41
C LEU A 60 1.40 2.44 -6.41
N TYR A 61 2.60 2.70 -5.90
CA TYR A 61 2.85 3.75 -4.91
C TYR A 61 2.56 5.14 -5.50
N PHE A 62 2.91 5.36 -6.77
CA PHE A 62 2.49 6.54 -7.51
C PHE A 62 0.96 6.67 -7.50
N ARG A 63 0.21 5.62 -7.87
CA ARG A 63 -1.26 5.66 -7.95
C ARG A 63 -1.90 5.89 -6.58
N VAL A 64 -1.43 5.21 -5.53
CA VAL A 64 -1.91 5.42 -4.16
C VAL A 64 -1.69 6.86 -3.73
N THR A 65 -0.52 7.42 -4.01
CA THR A 65 -0.18 8.81 -3.68
C THR A 65 -1.03 9.79 -4.47
N ASN A 66 -1.20 9.56 -5.78
CA ASN A 66 -2.03 10.38 -6.64
C ASN A 66 -3.51 10.37 -6.22
N TRP A 67 -4.00 9.22 -5.79
CA TRP A 67 -5.37 9.09 -5.26
C TRP A 67 -5.50 9.77 -3.90
N ARG A 68 -4.52 9.59 -3.00
CA ARG A 68 -4.61 10.08 -1.62
C ARG A 68 -4.31 11.58 -1.48
N GLN A 69 -3.43 12.14 -2.33
CA GLN A 69 -2.95 13.53 -2.28
C GLN A 69 -2.49 13.94 -0.87
N PRO A 70 -1.54 13.23 -0.26
CA PRO A 70 -1.10 13.51 1.10
C PRO A 70 -0.27 14.78 1.18
N THR A 71 -0.29 15.47 2.33
CA THR A 71 0.64 16.56 2.62
C THR A 71 2.00 16.05 3.09
N THR A 72 2.00 14.97 3.86
CA THR A 72 3.23 14.38 4.41
C THR A 72 3.29 12.88 4.11
N ILE A 73 4.44 12.45 3.60
CA ILE A 73 4.72 11.05 3.27
C ILE A 73 5.96 10.60 4.02
N LEU A 74 5.82 9.59 4.87
CA LEU A 74 6.97 8.92 5.49
C LEU A 74 7.45 7.79 4.59
N THR A 75 8.67 7.86 4.11
CA THR A 75 9.29 6.79 3.34
C THR A 75 10.81 6.88 3.28
N HIS A 76 11.48 5.73 3.25
CA HIS A 76 12.92 5.63 2.99
C HIS A 76 13.22 5.22 1.54
N ASN A 77 12.25 4.59 0.87
CA ASN A 77 12.40 4.04 -0.47
C ASN A 77 11.33 4.61 -1.42
N TYR A 78 11.54 4.46 -2.72
CA TYR A 78 10.59 4.86 -3.77
C TYR A 78 10.23 6.37 -3.77
N GLN A 79 11.02 7.24 -3.16
CA GLN A 79 10.74 8.68 -3.08
C GLN A 79 10.36 9.31 -4.42
N PRO A 80 11.03 9.03 -5.57
CA PRO A 80 10.64 9.59 -6.86
C PRO A 80 9.22 9.21 -7.29
N TRP A 81 8.77 8.00 -6.98
CA TRP A 81 7.44 7.52 -7.31
C TRP A 81 6.36 8.22 -6.47
N PHE A 82 6.61 8.35 -5.18
CA PHE A 82 5.73 9.09 -4.28
C PHE A 82 5.64 10.57 -4.66
N GLN A 83 6.79 11.21 -4.94
CA GLN A 83 6.83 12.61 -5.33
C GLN A 83 6.13 12.87 -6.68
N ALA A 84 6.24 11.93 -7.63
CA ALA A 84 5.54 12.04 -8.90
C ALA A 84 4.01 11.93 -8.73
N GLY A 85 3.54 11.12 -7.78
CA GLY A 85 2.12 10.96 -7.46
C GLY A 85 1.49 12.20 -6.78
N CYS A 86 2.26 12.89 -5.94
CA CYS A 86 1.84 14.15 -5.30
C CYS A 86 3.04 15.09 -5.19
N ARG A 87 3.13 16.05 -6.12
CA ARG A 87 4.27 16.99 -6.20
C ARG A 87 4.38 17.92 -5.00
N SER A 88 3.26 18.23 -4.36
CA SER A 88 3.19 19.11 -3.19
C SER A 88 3.49 18.42 -1.87
N ALA A 89 3.61 17.09 -1.86
CA ALA A 89 3.85 16.34 -0.64
C ALA A 89 5.26 16.56 -0.09
N HIS A 90 5.36 16.70 1.23
CA HIS A 90 6.62 16.67 1.94
C HIS A 90 7.02 15.22 2.23
N ILE A 91 8.15 14.79 1.68
CA ILE A 91 8.71 13.46 1.95
C ILE A 91 9.65 13.57 3.13
N VAL A 92 9.36 12.76 4.16
CA VAL A 92 10.15 12.71 5.40
C VAL A 92 10.70 11.30 5.62
N SER A 93 11.85 11.19 6.25
CA SER A 93 12.46 9.92 6.64
C SER A 93 12.21 9.57 8.11
N ASN A 94 11.80 10.54 8.92
CA ASN A 94 11.49 10.33 10.33
C ASN A 94 10.13 10.95 10.66
N LEU A 95 9.45 10.38 11.64
CA LEU A 95 8.23 10.94 12.20
C LEU A 95 8.52 12.29 12.86
N GLY A 96 7.73 13.29 12.50
CA GLY A 96 7.62 14.57 13.20
C GLY A 96 6.36 14.61 14.05
N ASP A 97 5.99 15.80 14.52
CA ASP A 97 4.78 16.00 15.33
C ASP A 97 3.50 16.08 14.46
N GLU A 98 3.64 16.10 13.14
CA GLU A 98 2.52 16.23 12.22
C GLU A 98 1.74 14.93 12.05
N ALA A 99 0.42 15.05 11.80
CA ALA A 99 -0.41 13.90 11.47
C ALA A 99 0.06 13.25 10.16
N LEU A 100 0.34 11.97 10.22
CA LEU A 100 0.82 11.19 9.09
C LEU A 100 -0.35 10.82 8.18
N GLN A 101 -0.24 11.13 6.89
CA GLN A 101 -1.29 10.80 5.92
C GLN A 101 -0.94 9.59 5.05
N LEU A 102 0.33 9.41 4.73
CA LEU A 102 0.82 8.25 4.00
C LEU A 102 2.15 7.80 4.57
N ALA A 103 2.27 6.53 4.90
CA ALA A 103 3.52 5.90 5.29
C ALA A 103 3.85 4.72 4.38
N HIS A 104 5.13 4.53 4.11
CA HIS A 104 5.65 3.34 3.47
C HIS A 104 6.77 2.77 4.32
N ILE A 105 6.61 1.52 4.73
CA ILE A 105 7.60 0.76 5.50
C ILE A 105 7.82 -0.63 4.89
N GLU A 106 8.96 -1.22 5.13
CA GLU A 106 9.18 -2.64 4.89
C GLU A 106 8.68 -3.48 6.08
N ILE A 107 8.23 -4.71 5.82
CA ILE A 107 7.66 -5.59 6.87
C ILE A 107 8.65 -5.83 8.02
N GLU A 108 9.94 -5.80 7.73
CA GLU A 108 11.01 -5.94 8.72
C GLU A 108 11.06 -4.75 9.70
N GLN A 109 10.50 -3.62 9.30
CA GLN A 109 10.39 -2.40 10.11
C GLN A 109 9.09 -2.33 10.92
N HIS A 110 8.36 -3.45 11.04
CA HIS A 110 7.06 -3.51 11.73
C HIS A 110 7.06 -2.97 13.16
N GLN A 111 8.21 -2.95 13.83
CA GLN A 111 8.36 -2.34 15.14
C GLN A 111 8.03 -0.84 15.17
N GLN A 112 8.15 -0.17 14.02
CA GLN A 112 7.78 1.24 13.87
C GLN A 112 6.26 1.46 13.84
N LEU A 113 5.45 0.40 13.62
CA LEU A 113 4.00 0.50 13.52
C LEU A 113 3.35 1.10 14.76
N GLU A 114 3.87 0.81 15.96
CA GLU A 114 3.38 1.41 17.21
C GLU A 114 3.48 2.94 17.17
N GLN A 115 4.61 3.46 16.73
CA GLN A 115 4.82 4.89 16.59
C GLN A 115 3.98 5.47 15.45
N LEU A 116 3.88 4.75 14.32
CA LEU A 116 3.07 5.17 13.18
C LEU A 116 1.60 5.34 13.57
N TYR A 117 1.02 4.36 14.25
CA TYR A 117 -0.38 4.41 14.68
C TYR A 117 -0.68 5.60 15.60
N ALA A 118 0.28 6.03 16.42
CA ALA A 118 0.11 7.20 17.28
C ALA A 118 0.00 8.52 16.48
N HIS A 119 0.54 8.57 15.25
CA HIS A 119 0.48 9.74 14.35
C HIS A 119 -0.57 9.58 13.25
N CYS A 120 -1.23 8.42 13.15
CA CYS A 120 -2.28 8.17 12.18
C CYS A 120 -3.62 8.75 12.61
N ASN A 121 -4.40 9.16 11.63
CA ASN A 121 -5.81 9.49 11.78
C ASN A 121 -6.64 8.62 10.82
N GLN A 122 -7.96 8.83 10.77
CA GLN A 122 -8.87 8.08 9.91
C GLN A 122 -8.56 8.19 8.41
N GLN A 123 -7.82 9.19 8.02
CA GLN A 123 -7.44 9.39 6.63
C GLN A 123 -6.07 8.81 6.31
N SER A 124 -5.37 8.27 7.27
CA SER A 124 -4.02 7.74 7.10
C SER A 124 -4.04 6.39 6.37
N VAL A 125 -3.05 6.22 5.51
CA VAL A 125 -2.79 4.98 4.77
C VAL A 125 -1.37 4.54 5.04
N ILE A 126 -1.18 3.26 5.39
CA ILE A 126 0.13 2.67 5.57
C ILE A 126 0.33 1.60 4.50
N ILE A 127 1.43 1.68 3.76
CA ILE A 127 1.89 0.67 2.82
C ILE A 127 2.98 -0.14 3.52
N VAL A 128 2.81 -1.44 3.57
CA VAL A 128 3.76 -2.40 4.16
C VAL A 128 4.31 -3.27 3.04
N GLU A 129 5.55 -3.03 2.63
CA GLU A 129 6.20 -3.81 1.57
C GLU A 129 6.74 -5.15 2.11
N GLY A 130 6.71 -6.19 1.27
CA GLY A 130 7.34 -7.47 1.56
C GLY A 130 6.54 -8.36 2.49
N ILE A 131 5.22 -8.21 2.60
CA ILE A 131 4.35 -8.98 3.52
C ILE A 131 4.47 -10.49 3.33
N TRP A 132 4.81 -10.97 2.13
CA TRP A 132 5.05 -12.39 1.84
C TRP A 132 6.27 -12.97 2.56
N ARG A 133 7.20 -12.11 3.03
CA ARG A 133 8.44 -12.54 3.72
C ARG A 133 8.17 -12.97 5.15
N VAL A 134 7.24 -12.29 5.83
CA VAL A 134 6.89 -12.55 7.25
C VAL A 134 5.37 -12.49 7.41
N TRP A 135 4.72 -13.55 6.98
CA TRP A 135 3.27 -13.68 6.92
C TRP A 135 2.58 -13.52 8.27
N GLN A 136 3.23 -13.99 9.35
CA GLN A 136 2.69 -13.88 10.69
C GLN A 136 2.54 -12.42 11.13
N ILE A 137 3.50 -11.56 10.76
CA ILE A 137 3.45 -10.12 11.08
C ILE A 137 2.32 -9.46 10.28
N TRP A 138 2.17 -9.80 9.00
CA TRP A 138 1.07 -9.27 8.22
C TRP A 138 -0.29 -9.64 8.82
N HIS A 139 -0.49 -10.89 9.22
CA HIS A 139 -1.72 -11.31 9.91
C HIS A 139 -1.94 -10.58 11.23
N ALA A 140 -0.90 -10.29 11.99
CA ALA A 140 -1.04 -9.47 13.20
C ALA A 140 -1.53 -8.05 12.87
N ILE A 141 -1.02 -7.43 11.80
CA ILE A 141 -1.48 -6.13 11.30
C ILE A 141 -2.96 -6.20 10.88
N GLU A 142 -3.35 -7.23 10.14
CA GLU A 142 -4.76 -7.44 9.74
C GLU A 142 -5.72 -7.55 10.92
N HIS A 143 -5.27 -8.04 12.07
CA HIS A 143 -6.08 -8.23 13.28
C HIS A 143 -5.94 -7.10 14.31
N ASP A 144 -5.03 -6.15 14.09
CA ASP A 144 -4.86 -5.01 15.01
C ASP A 144 -6.12 -4.12 15.02
N THR A 145 -6.58 -3.75 16.19
CA THR A 145 -7.80 -2.93 16.35
C THR A 145 -7.65 -1.50 15.83
N ARG A 146 -6.44 -1.03 15.65
CA ARG A 146 -6.11 0.30 15.10
C ARG A 146 -6.13 0.36 13.58
N THR A 147 -6.25 -0.79 12.92
CA THR A 147 -6.40 -0.89 11.47
C THR A 147 -7.86 -1.04 11.09
N GLY A 148 -8.27 -0.34 10.05
CA GLY A 148 -9.57 -0.51 9.38
C GLY A 148 -9.49 -1.57 8.27
N THR A 149 -9.78 -1.17 7.03
CA THR A 149 -9.68 -2.07 5.87
C THR A 149 -8.23 -2.33 5.49
N THR A 150 -7.91 -3.59 5.17
CA THR A 150 -6.59 -3.98 4.66
C THR A 150 -6.70 -4.67 3.29
N PHE A 151 -5.69 -4.46 2.44
CA PHE A 151 -5.58 -5.09 1.14
C PHE A 151 -4.25 -5.85 1.05
N ASP A 152 -4.31 -7.17 1.02
CA ASP A 152 -3.19 -8.05 0.78
C ASP A 152 -2.97 -8.20 -0.73
N LEU A 153 -1.91 -7.61 -1.26
CA LEU A 153 -1.50 -7.66 -2.67
C LEU A 153 -0.33 -8.64 -2.90
N TYR A 154 -0.01 -9.49 -1.93
CA TYR A 154 1.11 -10.41 -1.89
C TYR A 154 2.48 -9.72 -1.69
N TYR A 155 2.89 -8.85 -2.60
CA TYR A 155 4.19 -8.16 -2.53
C TYR A 155 4.19 -7.00 -1.52
N CYS A 156 3.05 -6.39 -1.33
CA CYS A 156 2.81 -5.40 -0.29
C CYS A 156 1.38 -5.51 0.24
N GLY A 157 1.16 -4.94 1.42
CA GLY A 157 -0.15 -4.71 2.00
C GLY A 157 -0.46 -3.23 2.07
N ILE A 158 -1.73 -2.87 1.92
CA ILE A 158 -2.21 -1.50 2.11
C ILE A 158 -3.17 -1.52 3.28
N VAL A 159 -2.96 -0.64 4.24
CA VAL A 159 -3.72 -0.52 5.49
C VAL A 159 -4.37 0.85 5.55
N PHE A 160 -5.68 0.90 5.64
CA PHE A 160 -6.43 2.11 5.98
C PHE A 160 -6.61 2.19 7.49
N CYS A 161 -6.31 3.34 8.09
CA CYS A 161 -6.45 3.57 9.53
C CYS A 161 -7.86 4.05 9.93
N ASP A 162 -8.83 4.01 9.01
CA ASP A 162 -10.22 4.36 9.28
C ASP A 162 -10.93 3.23 10.05
N THR A 163 -10.96 3.34 11.37
CA THR A 163 -11.60 2.38 12.28
C THR A 163 -13.09 2.66 12.51
N GLN A 164 -13.65 3.73 11.93
CA GLN A 164 -15.09 4.00 12.01
C GLN A 164 -15.90 3.13 11.04
N ARG A 165 -15.27 2.62 10.03
CA ARG A 165 -15.86 1.70 9.05
C ARG A 165 -15.73 0.26 9.53
N TYR A 166 -16.61 -0.62 9.01
CA TYR A 166 -16.44 -2.05 9.20
C TYR A 166 -15.06 -2.50 8.71
N LYS A 167 -14.37 -3.22 9.56
CA LYS A 167 -13.07 -3.81 9.23
C LYS A 167 -13.24 -4.92 8.20
N HIS A 168 -12.50 -4.81 7.11
CA HIS A 168 -12.43 -5.82 6.07
C HIS A 168 -10.97 -6.13 5.72
N ASN A 169 -10.66 -7.40 5.55
CA ASN A 169 -9.35 -7.84 5.11
C ASN A 169 -9.51 -8.50 3.73
N TYR A 170 -9.09 -7.80 2.70
CA TYR A 170 -9.20 -8.24 1.33
C TYR A 170 -7.88 -8.82 0.83
N ARG A 171 -7.97 -9.94 0.13
CA ARG A 171 -6.85 -10.50 -0.61
C ARG A 171 -7.10 -10.26 -2.08
N ILE A 172 -6.25 -9.50 -2.74
CA ILE A 172 -6.42 -9.05 -4.12
C ILE A 172 -5.32 -9.66 -4.99
N ASN A 173 -5.68 -10.03 -6.22
CA ASN A 173 -4.70 -10.36 -7.24
C ASN A 173 -4.19 -9.07 -7.88
N PHE A 174 -2.88 -8.87 -7.77
CA PHE A 174 -2.20 -7.64 -8.20
C PHE A 174 -1.04 -7.94 -9.13
#